data_bbcb05637c5a673fe1354ab133fdfe6e
#
_entry.id   bbcb05637c5a673fe1354ab133fdfe6e
#
_cell.length_a   1.000
_cell.length_b   1.000
_cell.length_c   1.000
_cell.angle_alpha   90.00
_cell.angle_beta   90.00
_cell.angle_gamma   90.00
#
_symmetry.space_group_name_H-M   'P 1'
#
loop_
_entity.id
_entity.type
_entity.pdbx_description
1 polymer ?
#
loop_
_entity_poly.entity_id
_entity_poly.type
_entity_poly.pdbx_seq_one_letter_code
_entity_poly.pdbx_strand_id
1 'polypeptide(L)'
;LRIALIGQPNCGKSTLFNQVAGYKAETGNFTGTTVNYTESKVRVAGEVVEIVDLPGAYSLNAHSPAEREAASYLRSNEVDVIVNVADASRLALGLELTLELLSLNKPVILALNMMDEADRLGLHIDGPGLQNELGIAVLPLVASKGRGVKGVFLKALEAGKNKNKVTQAKYTTGEAAHFPARPVG
;
A
#
# COMPACT_ATOMS: atom_id res chain seq x y z
N LEU A 1 -6.82 5.17 12.05
CA LEU A 1 -6.18 4.27 11.11
C LEU A 1 -5.48 5.08 10.03
N ARG A 2 -4.18 4.81 9.81
CA ARG A 2 -3.36 5.50 8.82
C ARG A 2 -2.94 4.55 7.70
N ILE A 3 -3.28 4.91 6.47
CA ILE A 3 -3.02 4.15 5.24
C ILE A 3 -1.94 4.89 4.45
N ALA A 4 -0.79 4.26 4.22
CA ALA A 4 0.26 4.82 3.39
C ALA A 4 0.17 4.31 1.95
N LEU A 5 0.17 5.22 0.99
CA LEU A 5 0.27 4.89 -0.43
C LEU A 5 1.74 4.94 -0.84
N ILE A 6 2.21 3.89 -1.46
CA ILE A 6 3.55 3.78 -2.03
C ILE A 6 3.47 3.13 -3.41
N GLY A 7 4.43 3.38 -4.24
CA GLY A 7 4.53 2.78 -5.57
C GLY A 7 5.68 3.38 -6.34
N GLN A 8 6.01 2.79 -7.46
CA GLN A 8 7.02 3.33 -8.35
C GLN A 8 6.57 4.67 -8.94
N PRO A 9 7.49 5.55 -9.33
CA PRO A 9 7.14 6.77 -10.04
C PRO A 9 6.26 6.47 -11.27
N ASN A 10 5.25 7.31 -11.50
CA ASN A 10 4.32 7.23 -12.64
C ASN A 10 3.40 5.99 -12.66
N CYS A 11 3.19 5.31 -11.54
CA CYS A 11 2.22 4.20 -11.43
C CYS A 11 0.77 4.68 -11.21
N GLY A 12 0.54 5.99 -11.11
CA GLY A 12 -0.78 6.57 -10.85
C GLY A 12 -1.16 6.69 -9.37
N LYS A 13 -0.20 6.61 -8.47
CA LYS A 13 -0.39 6.71 -7.02
C LYS A 13 -1.03 8.04 -6.61
N SER A 14 -0.53 9.17 -7.11
CA SER A 14 -1.11 10.50 -6.83
C SER A 14 -2.50 10.65 -7.44
N THR A 15 -2.78 10.04 -8.58
CA THR A 15 -4.13 10.00 -9.16
C THR A 15 -5.08 9.24 -8.23
N LEU A 16 -4.67 8.11 -7.68
CA LEU A 16 -5.46 7.37 -6.69
C LEU A 16 -5.71 8.21 -5.44
N PHE A 17 -4.68 8.86 -4.91
CA PHE A 17 -4.81 9.76 -3.77
C PHE A 17 -5.84 10.86 -4.03
N ASN A 18 -5.75 11.55 -5.16
CA ASN A 18 -6.63 12.66 -5.53
C ASN A 18 -8.10 12.22 -5.74
N GLN A 19 -8.36 10.96 -6.08
CA GLN A 19 -9.73 10.44 -6.20
C GLN A 19 -10.48 10.43 -4.86
N VAL A 20 -9.77 10.35 -3.74
CA VAL A 20 -10.38 10.24 -2.40
C VAL A 20 -10.12 11.44 -1.51
N ALA A 21 -8.97 12.11 -1.65
CA ALA A 21 -8.56 13.22 -0.81
C ALA A 21 -9.36 14.51 -1.05
N GLY A 22 -9.86 14.72 -2.29
CA GLY A 22 -10.58 15.93 -2.67
C GLY A 22 -9.75 17.21 -2.40
N TYR A 23 -10.43 18.28 -1.97
CA TYR A 23 -9.79 19.60 -1.74
C TYR A 23 -9.16 19.77 -0.35
N LYS A 24 -9.15 18.73 0.48
CA LYS A 24 -8.68 18.79 1.87
C LYS A 24 -7.31 18.13 2.07
N ALA A 25 -6.53 17.99 1.00
CA ALA A 25 -5.18 17.48 1.10
C ALA A 25 -4.23 18.53 1.69
N GLU A 26 -3.42 18.11 2.65
CA GLU A 26 -2.39 18.93 3.28
C GLU A 26 -1.00 18.40 2.91
N THR A 27 -0.05 19.29 2.70
CA THR A 27 1.34 18.93 2.44
C THR A 27 2.13 19.09 3.72
N GLY A 28 2.83 18.04 4.13
CA GLY A 28 3.76 18.03 5.26
C GLY A 28 5.19 17.73 4.82
N ASN A 29 6.13 17.98 5.72
CA ASN A 29 7.52 17.56 5.55
C ASN A 29 7.83 16.45 6.54
N PHE A 30 8.65 15.48 6.12
CA PHE A 30 9.24 14.55 7.07
C PHE A 30 10.14 15.30 8.05
N THR A 31 10.13 14.90 9.31
CA THR A 31 10.83 15.58 10.38
C THR A 31 12.32 15.78 10.05
N GLY A 32 12.77 17.03 10.08
CA GLY A 32 14.18 17.38 9.85
C GLY A 32 14.64 17.32 8.39
N THR A 33 13.72 17.24 7.44
CA THR A 33 14.05 17.14 6.00
C THR A 33 13.27 18.15 5.16
N THR A 34 13.67 18.31 3.88
CA THR A 34 12.94 19.07 2.86
C THR A 34 12.03 18.17 2.01
N VAL A 35 11.98 16.88 2.30
CA VAL A 35 11.16 15.91 1.57
C VAL A 35 9.71 16.02 2.04
N ASN A 36 8.80 16.13 1.08
CA ASN A 36 7.38 16.34 1.32
C ASN A 36 6.58 15.04 1.17
N TYR A 37 5.50 14.96 1.90
CA TYR A 37 4.40 14.02 1.68
C TYR A 37 3.08 14.79 1.64
N THR A 38 2.03 14.16 1.13
CA THR A 38 0.68 14.73 1.15
C THR A 38 -0.23 13.81 1.96
N GLU A 39 -1.07 14.38 2.79
CA GLU A 39 -2.01 13.61 3.60
C GLU A 39 -3.43 14.18 3.55
N SER A 40 -4.41 13.34 3.80
CA SER A 40 -5.80 13.75 3.90
C SER A 40 -6.59 12.83 4.82
N LYS A 41 -7.53 13.41 5.56
CA LYS A 41 -8.54 12.65 6.31
C LYS A 41 -9.75 12.43 5.43
N VAL A 42 -10.13 11.18 5.24
CA VAL A 42 -11.26 10.80 4.39
C VAL A 42 -12.20 9.85 5.11
N ARG A 43 -13.46 9.78 4.66
CA ARG A 43 -14.42 8.79 5.17
C ARG A 43 -14.46 7.56 4.27
N VAL A 44 -14.20 6.41 4.88
CA VAL A 44 -14.33 5.10 4.25
C VAL A 44 -15.32 4.27 5.06
N ALA A 45 -16.43 3.87 4.43
CA ALA A 45 -17.51 3.13 5.12
C ALA A 45 -17.96 3.77 6.44
N GLY A 46 -18.05 5.09 6.48
CA GLY A 46 -18.47 5.86 7.66
C GLY A 46 -17.37 6.15 8.69
N GLU A 47 -16.20 5.55 8.56
CA GLU A 47 -15.06 5.77 9.44
C GLU A 47 -14.06 6.78 8.86
N VAL A 48 -13.47 7.59 9.72
CA VAL A 48 -12.41 8.52 9.32
C VAL A 48 -11.07 7.78 9.32
N VAL A 49 -10.40 7.81 8.17
CA VAL A 49 -9.04 7.28 7.99
C VAL A 49 -8.12 8.38 7.48
N GLU A 50 -6.86 8.28 7.83
CA GLU A 50 -5.81 9.15 7.29
C GLU A 50 -5.12 8.44 6.13
N ILE A 51 -5.03 9.10 4.99
CA ILE A 51 -4.32 8.59 3.81
C ILE A 51 -3.10 9.47 3.59
N VAL A 52 -1.94 8.83 3.47
CA VAL A 52 -0.66 9.52 3.24
C VAL A 52 -0.10 9.10 1.89
N ASP A 53 0.12 10.05 1.02
CA ASP A 53 0.77 9.85 -0.28
C ASP A 53 2.27 10.08 -0.13
N LEU A 54 3.04 8.99 -0.13
CA LEU A 54 4.49 9.00 0.01
C LEU A 54 5.18 9.28 -1.32
N PRO A 55 6.40 9.81 -1.32
CA PRO A 55 7.23 9.87 -2.51
C PRO A 55 7.35 8.52 -3.20
N GLY A 56 7.34 8.51 -4.54
CA GLY A 56 7.54 7.29 -5.30
C GLY A 56 8.90 6.66 -5.03
N ALA A 57 8.94 5.33 -4.99
CA ALA A 57 10.15 4.58 -4.74
C ALA A 57 10.23 3.32 -5.62
N TYR A 58 11.42 3.00 -6.10
CA TYR A 58 11.67 1.74 -6.81
C TYR A 58 11.97 0.60 -5.83
N SER A 59 12.54 0.92 -4.68
CA SER A 59 12.98 -0.03 -3.67
C SER A 59 13.00 0.61 -2.28
N LEU A 60 12.91 -0.20 -1.23
CA LEU A 60 13.14 0.23 0.14
C LEU A 60 14.65 0.37 0.46
N ASN A 61 15.51 -0.16 -0.40
CA ASN A 61 16.97 0.07 -0.39
C ASN A 61 17.26 1.38 -1.14
N ALA A 62 16.99 2.46 -0.48
CA ALA A 62 16.84 3.78 -1.06
C ALA A 62 18.11 4.39 -1.63
N HIS A 63 18.02 4.96 -2.82
CA HIS A 63 19.11 5.67 -3.49
C HIS A 63 18.97 7.22 -3.40
N SER A 64 17.77 7.72 -3.17
CA SER A 64 17.48 9.15 -3.05
C SER A 64 17.04 9.52 -1.62
N PRO A 65 17.13 10.80 -1.22
CA PRO A 65 16.57 11.27 0.04
C PRO A 65 15.07 10.97 0.18
N ALA A 66 14.30 11.16 -0.90
CA ALA A 66 12.86 10.92 -0.91
C ALA A 66 12.53 9.44 -0.67
N GLU A 67 13.25 8.52 -1.31
CA GLU A 67 13.07 7.07 -1.08
C GLU A 67 13.45 6.66 0.35
N ARG A 68 14.52 7.25 0.91
CA ARG A 68 14.92 6.98 2.30
C ARG A 68 13.84 7.39 3.29
N GLU A 69 13.25 8.57 3.09
CA GLU A 69 12.18 9.07 3.97
C GLU A 69 10.91 8.22 3.84
N ALA A 70 10.53 7.86 2.61
CA ALA A 70 9.40 6.96 2.39
C ALA A 70 9.62 5.59 3.07
N ALA A 71 10.80 4.99 2.90
CA ALA A 71 11.14 3.71 3.53
C ALA A 71 11.16 3.79 5.06
N SER A 72 11.71 4.87 5.62
CA SER A 72 11.72 5.12 7.07
C SER A 72 10.29 5.27 7.62
N TYR A 73 9.46 6.04 6.93
CA TYR A 73 8.07 6.25 7.32
C TYR A 73 7.26 4.94 7.30
N LEU A 74 7.44 4.12 6.25
CA LEU A 74 6.77 2.82 6.16
C LEU A 74 7.16 1.85 7.29
N ARG A 75 8.38 1.97 7.81
CA ARG A 75 8.86 1.18 8.96
C ARG A 75 8.36 1.71 10.29
N SER A 76 7.93 2.95 10.36
CA SER A 76 7.47 3.59 11.59
C SER A 76 6.17 2.96 12.10
N ASN A 77 5.89 3.16 13.39
CA ASN A 77 4.64 2.69 13.99
C ASN A 77 3.41 3.54 13.60
N GLU A 78 3.60 4.62 12.85
CA GLU A 78 2.51 5.49 12.43
C GLU A 78 1.65 4.87 11.32
N VAL A 79 2.20 3.94 10.54
CA VAL A 79 1.52 3.29 9.41
C VAL A 79 0.84 2.00 9.86
N ASP A 80 -0.47 1.93 9.67
CA ASP A 80 -1.27 0.73 9.97
C ASP A 80 -1.37 -0.22 8.78
N VAL A 81 -1.55 0.33 7.58
CA VAL A 81 -1.73 -0.43 6.33
C VAL A 81 -0.95 0.23 5.21
N ILE A 82 -0.36 -0.58 4.35
CA ILE A 82 0.34 -0.14 3.14
C ILE A 82 -0.49 -0.51 1.92
N VAL A 83 -0.79 0.47 1.09
CA VAL A 83 -1.33 0.25 -0.25
C VAL A 83 -0.22 0.47 -1.26
N ASN A 84 0.25 -0.61 -1.87
CA ASN A 84 1.24 -0.55 -2.93
C ASN A 84 0.51 -0.41 -4.27
N VAL A 85 0.72 0.70 -4.95
CA VAL A 85 0.16 0.97 -6.27
C VAL A 85 1.18 0.54 -7.32
N ALA A 86 0.80 -0.40 -8.17
CA ALA A 86 1.63 -0.90 -9.26
C ALA A 86 0.96 -0.67 -10.60
N ASP A 87 1.76 -0.39 -11.61
CA ASP A 87 1.30 -0.30 -13.01
C ASP A 87 1.13 -1.71 -13.57
N ALA A 88 -0.12 -2.08 -13.87
CA ALA A 88 -0.45 -3.40 -14.41
C ALA A 88 0.21 -3.68 -15.76
N SER A 89 0.50 -2.64 -16.56
CA SER A 89 1.19 -2.80 -17.84
C SER A 89 2.69 -3.07 -17.69
N ARG A 90 3.25 -2.87 -16.48
CA ARG A 90 4.65 -3.10 -16.12
C ARG A 90 4.76 -3.85 -14.79
N LEU A 91 3.98 -4.90 -14.65
CA LEU A 91 3.77 -5.61 -13.40
C LEU A 91 5.07 -6.10 -12.73
N ALA A 92 6.00 -6.64 -13.50
CA ALA A 92 7.26 -7.18 -12.98
C ALA A 92 8.03 -6.15 -12.13
N LEU A 93 8.09 -4.89 -12.58
CA LEU A 93 8.75 -3.81 -11.84
C LEU A 93 8.02 -3.49 -10.53
N GLY A 94 6.68 -3.50 -10.55
CA GLY A 94 5.87 -3.25 -9.35
C GLY A 94 6.00 -4.36 -8.30
N LEU A 95 6.16 -5.60 -8.74
CA LEU A 95 6.29 -6.75 -7.84
C LEU A 95 7.60 -6.76 -7.05
N GLU A 96 8.68 -6.20 -7.58
CA GLU A 96 9.93 -6.07 -6.83
C GLU A 96 9.73 -5.27 -5.54
N LEU A 97 9.10 -4.09 -5.64
CA LEU A 97 8.76 -3.29 -4.48
C LEU A 97 7.75 -4.02 -3.57
N THR A 98 6.75 -4.70 -4.14
CA THR A 98 5.77 -5.47 -3.36
C THR A 98 6.46 -6.47 -2.45
N LEU A 99 7.40 -7.26 -2.96
CA LEU A 99 8.12 -8.27 -2.19
C LEU A 99 8.92 -7.66 -1.03
N GLU A 100 9.54 -6.50 -1.24
CA GLU A 100 10.23 -5.78 -0.17
C GLU A 100 9.25 -5.29 0.91
N LEU A 101 8.08 -4.78 0.52
CA LEU A 101 7.06 -4.31 1.45
C LEU A 101 6.51 -5.43 2.34
N LEU A 102 6.41 -6.65 1.82
CA LEU A 102 5.99 -7.82 2.61
C LEU A 102 6.92 -8.11 3.79
N SER A 103 8.19 -7.74 3.70
CA SER A 103 9.16 -7.91 4.79
C SER A 103 8.94 -6.99 5.99
N LEU A 104 8.08 -5.97 5.87
CA LEU A 104 7.84 -4.98 6.92
C LEU A 104 6.87 -5.47 8.02
N ASN A 105 6.30 -6.67 7.90
CA ASN A 105 5.33 -7.23 8.84
C ASN A 105 4.11 -6.33 9.08
N LYS A 106 3.68 -5.63 8.05
CA LYS A 106 2.47 -4.80 8.04
C LYS A 106 1.48 -5.34 7.03
N PRO A 107 0.17 -5.09 7.20
CA PRO A 107 -0.80 -5.37 6.16
C PRO A 107 -0.44 -4.62 4.88
N VAL A 108 -0.32 -5.35 3.77
CA VAL A 108 -0.05 -4.80 2.44
C VAL A 108 -1.21 -5.18 1.52
N ILE A 109 -1.65 -4.23 0.71
CA ILE A 109 -2.60 -4.43 -0.38
C ILE A 109 -1.92 -4.03 -1.67
N LEU A 110 -1.99 -4.87 -2.68
CA LEU A 110 -1.51 -4.57 -4.02
C LEU A 110 -2.68 -4.02 -4.86
N ALA A 111 -2.61 -2.74 -5.19
CA ALA A 111 -3.52 -2.07 -6.11
C ALA A 111 -2.92 -2.08 -7.52
N LEU A 112 -3.46 -2.91 -8.41
CA LEU A 112 -3.03 -3.00 -9.80
C LEU A 112 -3.73 -1.92 -10.62
N ASN A 113 -3.07 -0.79 -10.76
CA ASN A 113 -3.57 0.35 -11.53
C ASN A 113 -3.29 0.19 -13.03
N MET A 114 -3.93 1.03 -13.83
CA MET A 114 -3.78 1.02 -15.28
C MET A 114 -4.20 -0.31 -15.93
N MET A 115 -5.21 -0.97 -15.37
CA MET A 115 -5.73 -2.22 -15.92
C MET A 115 -6.25 -2.06 -17.36
N ASP A 116 -6.81 -0.89 -17.69
CA ASP A 116 -7.24 -0.54 -19.05
C ASP A 116 -6.05 -0.47 -20.03
N GLU A 117 -4.91 0.01 -19.58
CA GLU A 117 -3.69 0.03 -20.39
C GLU A 117 -3.14 -1.39 -20.59
N ALA A 118 -3.14 -2.22 -19.55
CA ALA A 118 -2.77 -3.63 -19.67
C ALA A 118 -3.67 -4.37 -20.68
N ASP A 119 -5.00 -4.14 -20.60
CA ASP A 119 -5.96 -4.72 -21.56
C ASP A 119 -5.70 -4.23 -22.98
N ARG A 120 -5.43 -2.93 -23.17
CA ARG A 120 -5.10 -2.35 -24.47
C ARG A 120 -3.84 -2.97 -25.09
N LEU A 121 -2.86 -3.34 -24.27
CA LEU A 121 -1.62 -4.01 -24.69
C LEU A 121 -1.78 -5.53 -24.85
N GLY A 122 -2.97 -6.08 -24.60
CA GLY A 122 -3.23 -7.51 -24.69
C GLY A 122 -2.60 -8.32 -23.55
N LEU A 123 -2.26 -7.68 -22.43
CA LEU A 123 -1.70 -8.34 -21.26
C LEU A 123 -2.83 -8.95 -20.42
N HIS A 124 -2.71 -10.23 -20.14
CA HIS A 124 -3.62 -10.92 -19.23
C HIS A 124 -2.96 -11.08 -17.87
N ILE A 125 -3.60 -10.52 -16.82
CA ILE A 125 -3.09 -10.57 -15.44
C ILE A 125 -4.00 -11.47 -14.63
N ASP A 126 -3.43 -12.55 -14.09
CA ASP A 126 -4.11 -13.44 -13.15
C ASP A 126 -4.07 -12.85 -11.73
N GLY A 127 -5.01 -11.96 -11.43
CA GLY A 127 -5.13 -11.34 -10.11
C GLY A 127 -5.33 -12.35 -8.98
N PRO A 128 -6.26 -13.33 -9.08
CA PRO A 128 -6.41 -14.39 -8.10
C PRO A 128 -5.14 -15.23 -7.89
N GLY A 129 -4.42 -15.57 -8.95
CA GLY A 129 -3.14 -16.27 -8.86
C GLY A 129 -2.09 -15.47 -8.10
N LEU A 130 -1.95 -14.18 -8.42
CA LEU A 130 -1.06 -13.28 -7.68
C LEU A 130 -1.44 -13.16 -6.20
N GLN A 131 -2.72 -13.07 -5.89
CA GLN A 131 -3.19 -13.02 -4.51
C GLN A 131 -2.79 -14.28 -3.73
N ASN A 132 -2.93 -15.46 -4.33
CA ASN A 132 -2.54 -16.72 -3.73
C ASN A 132 -1.01 -16.79 -3.51
N GLU A 133 -0.21 -16.41 -4.51
CA GLU A 133 1.25 -16.44 -4.44
C GLU A 133 1.80 -15.43 -3.41
N LEU A 134 1.28 -14.23 -3.38
CA LEU A 134 1.74 -13.17 -2.48
C LEU A 134 1.14 -13.26 -1.06
N GLY A 135 0.01 -13.94 -0.90
CA GLY A 135 -0.72 -14.02 0.36
C GLY A 135 -1.31 -12.69 0.83
N ILE A 136 -1.58 -11.77 -0.11
CA ILE A 136 -2.17 -10.45 0.15
C ILE A 136 -3.31 -10.18 -0.82
N ALA A 137 -4.18 -9.22 -0.47
CA ALA A 137 -5.22 -8.79 -1.40
C ALA A 137 -4.62 -8.09 -2.63
N VAL A 138 -5.09 -8.50 -3.81
CA VAL A 138 -4.72 -7.92 -5.10
C VAL A 138 -5.99 -7.39 -5.76
N LEU A 139 -6.04 -6.09 -6.00
CA LEU A 139 -7.26 -5.41 -6.48
C LEU A 139 -7.00 -4.66 -7.79
N PRO A 140 -7.81 -4.93 -8.83
CA PRO A 140 -7.71 -4.20 -10.09
C PRO A 140 -8.23 -2.77 -9.94
N LEU A 141 -7.57 -1.84 -10.62
CA LEU A 141 -7.82 -0.41 -10.50
C LEU A 141 -7.61 0.30 -11.84
N VAL A 142 -8.45 1.30 -12.10
CA VAL A 142 -8.24 2.35 -13.09
C VAL A 142 -8.49 3.69 -12.40
N ALA A 143 -7.46 4.19 -11.72
CA ALA A 143 -7.57 5.37 -10.85
C ALA A 143 -8.05 6.61 -11.61
N SER A 144 -7.57 6.84 -12.84
CA SER A 144 -7.99 7.96 -13.67
C SER A 144 -9.50 8.00 -13.97
N LYS A 145 -10.17 6.86 -13.93
CA LYS A 145 -11.60 6.68 -14.16
C LYS A 145 -12.39 6.41 -12.87
N GLY A 146 -11.74 6.41 -11.71
CA GLY A 146 -12.35 6.13 -10.42
C GLY A 146 -12.77 4.64 -10.24
N ARG A 147 -12.43 3.74 -11.18
CA ARG A 147 -12.80 2.34 -11.10
C ARG A 147 -11.92 1.58 -10.11
N GLY A 148 -12.55 0.84 -9.19
CA GLY A 148 -11.86 0.05 -8.17
C GLY A 148 -11.38 0.84 -6.96
N VAL A 149 -11.40 2.15 -6.97
CA VAL A 149 -10.90 3.04 -5.91
C VAL A 149 -11.54 2.74 -4.57
N LYS A 150 -12.87 2.69 -4.52
CA LYS A 150 -13.60 2.38 -3.29
C LYS A 150 -13.21 1.01 -2.72
N GLY A 151 -13.07 0.01 -3.56
CA GLY A 151 -12.69 -1.35 -3.16
C GLY A 151 -11.32 -1.42 -2.50
N VAL A 152 -10.34 -0.67 -3.00
CA VAL A 152 -8.99 -0.59 -2.42
C VAL A 152 -9.04 -0.06 -0.99
N PHE A 153 -9.74 1.06 -0.75
CA PHE A 153 -9.80 1.65 0.58
C PHE A 153 -10.69 0.88 1.56
N LEU A 154 -11.75 0.24 1.10
CA LEU A 154 -12.53 -0.70 1.93
C LEU A 154 -11.67 -1.87 2.39
N LYS A 155 -10.87 -2.44 1.50
CA LYS A 155 -9.97 -3.55 1.84
C LYS A 155 -8.85 -3.12 2.77
N ALA A 156 -8.32 -1.91 2.59
CA ALA A 156 -7.32 -1.33 3.48
C ALA A 156 -7.89 -1.11 4.90
N LEU A 157 -9.10 -0.58 5.02
CA LEU A 157 -9.77 -0.42 6.30
C LEU A 157 -9.97 -1.77 7.01
N GLU A 158 -10.43 -2.79 6.29
CA GLU A 158 -10.60 -4.15 6.81
C GLU A 158 -9.28 -4.73 7.33
N ALA A 159 -8.20 -4.61 6.53
CA ALA A 159 -6.89 -5.12 6.89
C ALA A 159 -6.32 -4.45 8.14
N GLY A 160 -6.48 -3.14 8.27
CA GLY A 160 -6.05 -2.40 9.45
C GLY A 160 -6.80 -2.78 10.72
N LYS A 161 -8.11 -2.99 10.63
CA LYS A 161 -8.93 -3.46 11.76
C LYS A 161 -8.54 -4.87 12.22
N ASN A 162 -8.26 -5.77 11.29
CA ASN A 162 -7.87 -7.14 11.61
C ASN A 162 -6.50 -7.19 12.31
N LYS A 163 -5.55 -6.34 11.91
CA LYS A 163 -4.27 -6.19 12.60
C LYS A 163 -4.47 -5.83 14.06
N ASN A 164 -5.32 -4.86 14.34
CA ASN A 164 -5.58 -4.40 15.71
C ASN A 164 -6.20 -5.50 16.57
N LYS A 165 -7.09 -6.33 16.01
CA LYS A 165 -7.68 -7.48 16.72
C LYS A 165 -6.62 -8.54 17.07
N VAL A 166 -5.73 -8.86 16.13
CA VAL A 166 -4.66 -9.85 16.36
C VAL A 166 -3.67 -9.33 17.41
N THR A 167 -3.34 -8.06 17.39
CA THR A 167 -2.46 -7.44 18.38
C THR A 167 -3.09 -7.48 19.77
N GLN A 168 -4.37 -7.13 19.90
CA GLN A 168 -5.09 -7.22 21.17
C GLN A 168 -5.17 -8.65 21.70
N ALA A 169 -5.44 -9.63 20.85
CA ALA A 169 -5.49 -11.05 21.25
C ALA A 169 -4.15 -11.57 21.76
N LYS A 170 -3.03 -11.15 21.15
CA LYS A 170 -1.68 -11.52 21.60
C LYS A 170 -1.34 -10.95 22.98
N TYR A 171 -1.80 -9.75 23.31
CA TYR A 171 -1.59 -9.16 24.64
C TYR A 171 -2.50 -9.74 25.70
N THR A 172 -3.65 -10.31 25.34
CA THR A 172 -4.59 -10.92 26.28
C THR A 172 -4.28 -12.40 26.59
N THR A 173 -3.61 -13.10 25.69
CA THR A 173 -3.36 -14.56 25.84
C THR A 173 -1.95 -14.94 26.31
N GLY A 174 -1.01 -13.99 26.37
CA GLY A 174 0.35 -14.24 26.93
C GLY A 174 1.18 -15.33 26.26
N GLU A 175 0.77 -15.85 25.11
CA GLU A 175 1.49 -16.91 24.39
C GLU A 175 2.39 -16.34 23.29
N ALA A 176 3.68 -16.59 23.46
CA ALA A 176 4.68 -16.37 22.41
C ALA A 176 4.40 -17.33 21.24
N ALA A 177 4.03 -16.78 20.09
CA ALA A 177 3.81 -17.57 18.89
C ALA A 177 5.15 -18.22 18.43
N HIS A 178 5.22 -19.53 18.53
CA HIS A 178 6.28 -20.34 17.95
C HIS A 178 6.01 -20.50 16.45
N PHE A 179 6.83 -19.87 15.61
CA PHE A 179 6.78 -20.08 14.17
C PHE A 179 7.50 -21.39 13.82
N PRO A 180 6.84 -22.36 13.18
CA PRO A 180 7.55 -23.51 12.65
C PRO A 180 8.45 -23.07 11.49
N ALA A 181 9.71 -23.44 11.54
CA ALA A 181 10.65 -23.24 10.45
C ALA A 181 10.15 -23.97 9.19
N ARG A 182 10.14 -23.30 8.04
CA ARG A 182 9.88 -23.95 6.76
C ARG A 182 10.99 -24.94 6.46
N PRO A 183 10.68 -26.19 6.07
CA PRO A 183 11.72 -27.09 5.60
C PRO A 183 12.28 -26.56 4.27
N VAL A 184 13.60 -26.48 4.22
CA VAL A 184 14.34 -26.21 2.98
C VAL A 184 14.32 -27.51 2.17
N GLY A 185 13.64 -27.49 1.06
CA GLY A 185 13.63 -28.53 0.05
C GLY A 185 14.02 -27.95 -1.29
#